data_3596b83d5d64e07bc44f6b6a8a6d2d87
#
_entry.id   3596b83d5d64e07bc44f6b6a8a6d2d87
#
_cell.length_a   1.000
_cell.length_b   1.000
_cell.length_c   1.000
_cell.angle_alpha   90.00
_cell.angle_beta   90.00
_cell.angle_gamma   90.00
#
_symmetry.space_group_name_H-M   'P 1'
#
loop_
_entity.id
_entity.type
_entity.pdbx_description
1 polymer ?
#
loop_
_entity_poly.entity_id
_entity_poly.type
_entity_poly.pdbx_seq_one_letter_code
_entity_poly.pdbx_strand_id
1 'polypeptide(L)'
;PTQKYHDAVRKMGEYEEQYDLVACSGGDGTLDEVVTGMMKREKKVPIGYIPAGTTNDFASSLHISKNMLEAADTVVNGVPFACDVGVFNQDYFVYIAAFGLFTDVSYETKQSMKNVLGHLAYILEGTKRIFNIPSYRIKVTHDGETIEDEFIYGMVTNSRSVGGFKGITGKNVVFDDGKFE
;
A
#
# COMPACT_ATOMS: atom_id res chain seq x y z
N PRO A 1 12.46 -13.03 -11.65
CA PRO A 1 11.86 -13.01 -10.33
C PRO A 1 12.68 -12.17 -9.35
N THR A 2 12.03 -11.50 -8.40
CA THR A 2 12.68 -10.83 -7.28
C THR A 2 13.12 -11.86 -6.25
N GLN A 3 14.23 -11.63 -5.57
CA GLN A 3 14.82 -12.58 -4.62
C GLN A 3 14.95 -12.00 -3.21
N LYS A 4 14.89 -10.67 -3.07
CA LYS A 4 15.02 -9.97 -1.78
C LYS A 4 14.33 -8.61 -1.85
N TYR A 5 14.16 -7.99 -0.70
CA TYR A 5 13.63 -6.63 -0.56
C TYR A 5 14.44 -5.62 -1.43
N HIS A 6 13.75 -4.66 -2.04
CA HIS A 6 14.25 -3.70 -3.02
C HIS A 6 14.79 -4.28 -4.35
N ASP A 7 14.63 -5.57 -4.61
CA ASP A 7 15.12 -6.16 -5.86
C ASP A 7 14.28 -5.71 -7.07
N ALA A 8 12.98 -5.45 -6.89
CA ALA A 8 12.15 -4.90 -7.95
C ALA A 8 12.56 -3.46 -8.30
N VAL A 9 12.87 -2.62 -7.30
CA VAL A 9 13.40 -1.26 -7.52
C VAL A 9 14.66 -1.31 -8.40
N ARG A 10 15.62 -2.18 -8.02
CA ARG A 10 16.88 -2.34 -8.77
C ARG A 10 16.63 -2.80 -10.21
N LYS A 11 15.79 -3.81 -10.38
CA LYS A 11 15.45 -4.34 -11.72
C LYS A 11 14.80 -3.30 -12.61
N MET A 12 13.95 -2.44 -12.06
CA MET A 12 13.34 -1.36 -12.81
C MET A 12 14.38 -0.37 -13.38
N GLY A 13 15.50 -0.17 -12.67
CA GLY A 13 16.63 0.64 -13.17
C GLY A 13 17.47 -0.03 -14.26
N GLU A 14 17.41 -1.36 -14.36
CA GLU A 14 18.18 -2.16 -15.33
C GLU A 14 17.47 -2.32 -16.68
N TYR A 15 16.16 -2.04 -16.76
CA TYR A 15 15.41 -2.18 -18.02
C TYR A 15 15.75 -1.07 -19.00
N GLU A 16 15.94 -1.49 -20.25
CA GLU A 16 16.12 -0.57 -21.39
C GLU A 16 14.80 0.15 -21.70
N GLU A 17 14.90 1.28 -22.39
CA GLU A 17 13.75 2.17 -22.69
C GLU A 17 12.74 1.63 -23.74
N GLN A 18 12.98 0.45 -24.25
CA GLN A 18 12.22 -0.12 -25.40
C GLN A 18 10.87 -0.77 -25.02
N TYR A 19 10.53 -0.81 -23.74
CA TYR A 19 9.28 -1.42 -23.29
C TYR A 19 8.16 -0.39 -23.18
N ASP A 20 6.95 -0.78 -23.59
CA ASP A 20 5.74 0.05 -23.53
C ASP A 20 4.92 -0.21 -22.27
N LEU A 21 5.21 -1.29 -21.56
CA LEU A 21 4.51 -1.72 -20.35
C LEU A 21 5.42 -2.58 -19.48
N VAL A 22 5.24 -2.49 -18.16
CA VAL A 22 5.85 -3.39 -17.16
C VAL A 22 4.76 -4.20 -16.50
N ALA A 23 4.84 -5.52 -16.55
CA ALA A 23 3.96 -6.40 -15.78
C ALA A 23 4.56 -6.72 -14.42
N CYS A 24 3.84 -6.37 -13.35
CA CYS A 24 4.17 -6.69 -11.96
C CYS A 24 3.27 -7.81 -11.47
N SER A 25 3.84 -8.97 -11.15
CA SER A 25 3.12 -10.05 -10.47
C SER A 25 3.62 -10.19 -9.03
N GLY A 26 2.75 -9.92 -8.06
CA GLY A 26 3.11 -9.93 -6.64
C GLY A 26 2.02 -9.39 -5.73
N GLY A 27 2.37 -9.12 -4.49
CA GLY A 27 1.51 -8.42 -3.52
C GLY A 27 1.71 -6.90 -3.57
N ASP A 28 1.01 -6.18 -2.69
CA ASP A 28 1.02 -4.72 -2.61
C ASP A 28 2.45 -4.17 -2.39
N GLY A 29 3.27 -4.81 -1.54
CA GLY A 29 4.66 -4.38 -1.34
C GLY A 29 5.55 -4.55 -2.58
N THR A 30 5.32 -5.60 -3.40
CA THR A 30 6.05 -5.75 -4.67
C THR A 30 5.64 -4.68 -5.68
N LEU A 31 4.36 -4.32 -5.68
CA LEU A 31 3.85 -3.23 -6.50
C LEU A 31 4.50 -1.90 -6.11
N ASP A 32 4.57 -1.58 -4.81
CA ASP A 32 5.22 -0.35 -4.33
C ASP A 32 6.71 -0.28 -4.70
N GLU A 33 7.42 -1.41 -4.65
CA GLU A 33 8.81 -1.47 -5.16
C GLU A 33 8.89 -1.18 -6.67
N VAL A 34 7.99 -1.74 -7.47
CA VAL A 34 7.95 -1.48 -8.93
C VAL A 34 7.60 -0.03 -9.20
N VAL A 35 6.63 0.54 -8.49
CA VAL A 35 6.27 1.96 -8.58
C VAL A 35 7.45 2.84 -8.18
N THR A 36 8.12 2.55 -7.07
CA THR A 36 9.33 3.26 -6.63
C THR A 36 10.41 3.26 -7.73
N GLY A 37 10.66 2.10 -8.32
CA GLY A 37 11.61 1.98 -9.43
C GLY A 37 11.17 2.76 -10.68
N MET A 38 9.87 2.70 -11.03
CA MET A 38 9.30 3.43 -12.18
C MET A 38 9.38 4.94 -11.97
N MET A 39 9.09 5.44 -10.79
CA MET A 39 9.12 6.87 -10.50
C MET A 39 10.52 7.48 -10.59
N LYS A 40 11.57 6.68 -10.40
CA LYS A 40 12.98 7.08 -10.56
C LYS A 40 13.46 7.10 -12.01
N ARG A 41 12.67 6.60 -12.98
CA ARG A 41 13.02 6.61 -14.41
C ARG A 41 12.65 7.94 -15.07
N GLU A 42 13.40 8.33 -16.09
CA GLU A 42 13.05 9.47 -16.94
C GLU A 42 11.79 9.17 -17.75
N LYS A 43 11.79 8.06 -18.48
CA LYS A 43 10.63 7.59 -19.24
C LYS A 43 9.80 6.64 -18.37
N LYS A 44 8.57 7.01 -18.12
CA LYS A 44 7.59 6.20 -17.39
C LYS A 44 6.68 5.47 -18.38
N VAL A 45 6.37 4.22 -18.06
CA VAL A 45 5.42 3.40 -18.81
C VAL A 45 4.35 2.85 -17.88
N PRO A 46 3.18 2.45 -18.38
CA PRO A 46 2.16 1.82 -17.56
C PRO A 46 2.67 0.59 -16.82
N ILE A 47 2.14 0.37 -15.61
CA ILE A 47 2.39 -0.83 -14.82
C ILE A 47 1.12 -1.68 -14.85
N GLY A 48 1.21 -2.89 -15.42
CA GLY A 48 0.14 -3.87 -15.32
C GLY A 48 0.31 -4.68 -14.03
N TYR A 49 -0.74 -4.78 -13.23
CA TYR A 49 -0.69 -5.45 -11.94
C TYR A 49 -1.45 -6.78 -11.95
N ILE A 50 -0.74 -7.87 -11.64
CA ILE A 50 -1.28 -9.22 -11.47
C ILE A 50 -1.18 -9.57 -9.98
N PRO A 51 -2.27 -9.51 -9.21
CA PRO A 51 -2.25 -9.72 -7.77
C PRO A 51 -1.94 -11.18 -7.43
N ALA A 52 -0.80 -11.42 -6.82
CA ALA A 52 -0.32 -12.74 -6.41
C ALA A 52 0.11 -12.79 -4.93
N GLY A 53 -0.16 -11.74 -4.17
CA GLY A 53 0.08 -11.68 -2.72
C GLY A 53 -1.08 -12.23 -1.91
N THR A 54 -0.94 -12.15 -0.58
CA THR A 54 -1.94 -12.69 0.35
C THR A 54 -3.21 -11.81 0.42
N THR A 55 -3.07 -10.49 0.45
CA THR A 55 -4.17 -9.55 0.67
C THR A 55 -4.58 -8.85 -0.61
N ASN A 56 -3.63 -8.22 -1.30
CA ASN A 56 -3.81 -7.47 -2.54
C ASN A 56 -4.93 -6.42 -2.44
N ASP A 57 -4.82 -5.55 -1.43
CA ASP A 57 -5.83 -4.54 -1.12
C ASP A 57 -5.95 -3.50 -2.23
N PHE A 58 -4.83 -3.08 -2.82
CA PHE A 58 -4.84 -2.14 -3.93
C PHE A 58 -5.54 -2.72 -5.15
N ALA A 59 -5.25 -3.98 -5.51
CA ALA A 59 -5.97 -4.67 -6.59
C ALA A 59 -7.48 -4.78 -6.29
N SER A 60 -7.84 -5.10 -5.05
CA SER A 60 -9.25 -5.17 -4.62
C SER A 60 -9.94 -3.81 -4.73
N SER A 61 -9.23 -2.73 -4.42
CA SER A 61 -9.74 -1.35 -4.50
C SER A 61 -9.98 -0.91 -5.95
N LEU A 62 -9.14 -1.35 -6.88
CA LEU A 62 -9.26 -1.10 -8.33
C LEU A 62 -10.15 -2.14 -9.04
N HIS A 63 -10.74 -3.10 -8.32
CA HIS A 63 -11.55 -4.18 -8.89
C HIS A 63 -10.78 -5.08 -9.87
N ILE A 64 -9.46 -5.20 -9.73
CA ILE A 64 -8.65 -6.14 -10.50
C ILE A 64 -8.99 -7.57 -10.07
N SER A 65 -9.20 -8.45 -11.02
CA SER A 65 -9.55 -9.85 -10.75
C SER A 65 -8.46 -10.56 -9.95
N LYS A 66 -8.90 -11.42 -9.00
CA LYS A 66 -8.01 -12.33 -8.28
C LYS A 66 -7.63 -13.57 -9.11
N ASN A 67 -8.30 -13.78 -10.23
CA ASN A 67 -7.90 -14.78 -11.19
C ASN A 67 -6.70 -14.23 -11.99
N MET A 68 -5.56 -14.89 -11.90
CA MET A 68 -4.32 -14.42 -12.51
C MET A 68 -4.40 -14.34 -14.04
N LEU A 69 -5.18 -15.20 -14.71
CA LEU A 69 -5.36 -15.17 -16.15
C LEU A 69 -6.19 -13.96 -16.59
N GLU A 70 -7.27 -13.67 -15.87
CA GLU A 70 -8.10 -12.48 -16.11
C GLU A 70 -7.32 -11.20 -15.82
N ALA A 71 -6.52 -11.17 -14.75
CA ALA A 71 -5.65 -10.04 -14.45
C ALA A 71 -4.57 -9.85 -15.54
N ALA A 72 -3.99 -10.94 -16.04
CA ALA A 72 -3.03 -10.88 -17.13
C ALA A 72 -3.68 -10.39 -18.44
N ASP A 73 -4.91 -10.80 -18.73
CA ASP A 73 -5.67 -10.26 -19.87
C ASP A 73 -5.91 -8.76 -19.73
N THR A 74 -6.28 -8.31 -18.52
CA THR A 74 -6.43 -6.87 -18.22
C THR A 74 -5.12 -6.10 -18.43
N VAL A 75 -3.98 -6.69 -18.09
CA VAL A 75 -2.65 -6.07 -18.31
C VAL A 75 -2.37 -5.87 -19.80
N VAL A 76 -2.77 -6.81 -20.63
CA VAL A 76 -2.49 -6.76 -22.09
C VAL A 76 -3.52 -5.93 -22.85
N ASN A 77 -4.80 -6.07 -22.50
CA ASN A 77 -5.91 -5.55 -23.29
C ASN A 77 -6.69 -4.42 -22.58
N GLY A 78 -6.36 -4.13 -21.33
CA GLY A 78 -7.04 -3.11 -20.54
C GLY A 78 -6.64 -1.68 -20.93
N VAL A 79 -7.33 -0.72 -20.31
CA VAL A 79 -7.06 0.71 -20.50
C VAL A 79 -6.26 1.21 -19.29
N PRO A 80 -5.15 1.95 -19.51
CA PRO A 80 -4.39 2.55 -18.42
C PRO A 80 -5.26 3.47 -17.57
N PHE A 81 -5.12 3.34 -16.27
CA PHE A 81 -5.79 4.13 -15.26
C PHE A 81 -4.74 4.99 -14.52
N ALA A 82 -4.99 6.29 -14.39
CA ALA A 82 -4.12 7.15 -13.61
C ALA A 82 -4.41 6.96 -12.12
N CYS A 83 -3.37 6.91 -11.29
CA CYS A 83 -3.53 6.94 -9.85
C CYS A 83 -2.47 7.83 -9.19
N ASP A 84 -2.83 8.39 -8.06
CA ASP A 84 -1.93 9.19 -7.25
C ASP A 84 -0.83 8.33 -6.64
N VAL A 85 0.36 8.90 -6.54
CA VAL A 85 1.54 8.27 -5.99
C VAL A 85 2.03 9.10 -4.81
N GLY A 86 2.05 8.50 -3.63
CA GLY A 86 2.62 9.11 -2.44
C GLY A 86 4.12 8.93 -2.38
N VAL A 87 4.79 9.87 -1.70
CA VAL A 87 6.23 9.83 -1.42
C VAL A 87 6.43 9.59 0.08
N PHE A 88 7.20 8.59 0.42
CA PHE A 88 7.62 8.32 1.78
C PHE A 88 9.15 8.21 1.86
N ASN A 89 9.79 9.28 2.26
CA ASN A 89 11.25 9.44 2.22
C ASN A 89 11.83 9.29 0.81
N GLN A 90 12.46 8.14 0.52
CA GLN A 90 13.10 7.83 -0.78
C GLN A 90 12.27 6.86 -1.63
N ASP A 91 11.16 6.36 -1.09
CA ASP A 91 10.29 5.39 -1.72
C ASP A 91 8.96 6.02 -2.11
N TYR A 92 8.25 5.33 -2.98
CA TYR A 92 6.94 5.73 -3.47
C TYR A 92 5.93 4.64 -3.15
N PHE A 93 4.70 5.02 -2.87
CA PHE A 93 3.63 4.08 -2.61
C PHE A 93 2.33 4.49 -3.34
N VAL A 94 1.53 3.51 -3.67
CA VAL A 94 0.19 3.70 -4.26
C VAL A 94 -0.91 3.16 -3.34
N TYR A 95 -0.53 2.45 -2.29
CA TYR A 95 -1.45 1.78 -1.38
C TYR A 95 -1.46 2.43 0.00
N ILE A 96 -0.40 2.31 0.77
CA ILE A 96 -0.33 2.78 2.16
C ILE A 96 1.10 3.10 2.58
N ALA A 97 1.26 4.19 3.33
CA ALA A 97 2.37 4.42 4.23
C ALA A 97 1.83 4.46 5.67
N ALA A 98 2.42 3.68 6.57
CA ALA A 98 1.95 3.55 7.94
C ALA A 98 3.10 3.47 8.94
N PHE A 99 2.82 3.86 10.18
CA PHE A 99 3.76 3.73 11.30
C PHE A 99 3.04 3.26 12.57
N GLY A 100 3.82 2.70 13.50
CA GLY A 100 3.38 2.34 14.84
C GLY A 100 2.66 0.99 14.92
N LEU A 101 1.68 0.89 15.80
CA LEU A 101 0.95 -0.35 16.05
C LEU A 101 0.40 -0.93 14.75
N PHE A 102 0.57 -2.24 14.55
CA PHE A 102 0.22 -3.02 13.35
C PHE A 102 1.22 -3.02 12.20
N THR A 103 2.27 -2.21 12.20
CA THR A 103 3.27 -2.25 11.14
C THR A 103 4.22 -3.44 11.25
N ASP A 104 4.39 -3.98 12.46
CA ASP A 104 5.24 -5.15 12.74
C ASP A 104 4.50 -6.50 12.61
N VAL A 105 3.21 -6.47 12.26
CA VAL A 105 2.43 -7.70 12.12
C VAL A 105 2.77 -8.36 10.80
N SER A 106 3.40 -9.54 10.88
CA SER A 106 3.58 -10.41 9.73
C SER A 106 2.21 -10.80 9.17
N TYR A 107 1.93 -10.42 7.94
CA TYR A 107 0.66 -10.68 7.24
C TYR A 107 0.46 -12.15 6.86
N GLU A 108 1.16 -13.08 7.51
CA GLU A 108 1.17 -14.49 7.14
C GLU A 108 -0.19 -15.19 7.26
N THR A 109 -1.13 -14.66 8.03
CA THR A 109 -2.49 -15.23 8.06
C THR A 109 -3.58 -14.20 8.33
N LYS A 110 -4.73 -14.33 7.63
CA LYS A 110 -5.96 -13.55 7.92
C LYS A 110 -6.43 -13.70 9.38
N GLN A 111 -6.02 -14.76 10.05
CA GLN A 111 -6.35 -15.04 11.44
C GLN A 111 -5.54 -14.16 12.41
N SER A 112 -4.26 -13.90 12.11
CA SER A 112 -3.43 -13.01 12.94
C SER A 112 -3.95 -11.58 12.93
N MET A 113 -4.39 -11.08 11.78
CA MET A 113 -5.00 -9.76 11.66
C MET A 113 -6.34 -9.64 12.42
N LYS A 114 -7.21 -10.66 12.35
CA LYS A 114 -8.44 -10.69 13.16
C LYS A 114 -8.14 -10.69 14.66
N ASN A 115 -7.09 -11.39 15.07
CA ASN A 115 -6.66 -11.42 16.47
C ASN A 115 -6.10 -10.07 16.90
N VAL A 116 -5.31 -9.40 16.08
CA VAL A 116 -4.76 -8.07 16.37
C VAL A 116 -5.84 -7.01 16.47
N LEU A 117 -6.83 -7.00 15.56
CA LEU A 117 -7.97 -6.08 15.64
C LEU A 117 -8.96 -6.44 16.74
N GLY A 118 -9.14 -7.73 17.05
CA GLY A 118 -9.87 -8.18 18.23
C GLY A 118 -9.18 -7.69 19.52
N HIS A 119 -7.85 -7.75 19.59
CA HIS A 119 -7.09 -7.19 20.71
C HIS A 119 -7.17 -5.66 20.77
N LEU A 120 -7.26 -4.96 19.66
CA LEU A 120 -7.45 -3.50 19.65
C LEU A 120 -8.79 -3.11 20.27
N ALA A 121 -9.86 -3.81 19.94
CA ALA A 121 -11.17 -3.62 20.58
C ALA A 121 -11.08 -3.82 22.11
N TYR A 122 -10.32 -4.83 22.55
CA TYR A 122 -10.06 -5.08 23.98
C TYR A 122 -9.20 -3.98 24.63
N ILE A 123 -8.22 -3.44 23.91
CA ILE A 123 -7.37 -2.33 24.40
C ILE A 123 -8.20 -1.06 24.54
N LEU A 124 -9.10 -0.79 23.60
CA LEU A 124 -9.99 0.38 23.62
C LEU A 124 -11.06 0.28 24.74
N GLU A 125 -11.46 -0.92 25.15
CA GLU A 125 -12.47 -1.15 26.20
C GLU A 125 -11.93 -1.22 27.63
N GLY A 126 -10.64 -0.95 27.89
CA GLY A 126 -10.23 -0.69 29.28
C GLY A 126 -9.08 -1.49 29.86
N THR A 127 -8.31 -2.23 29.07
CA THR A 127 -7.11 -2.90 29.59
C THR A 127 -5.81 -2.13 29.30
N LYS A 128 -5.76 -0.87 29.74
CA LYS A 128 -4.54 -0.03 29.68
C LYS A 128 -3.30 -0.59 30.40
N ARG A 129 -3.34 -1.81 30.93
CA ARG A 129 -2.29 -2.33 31.83
C ARG A 129 -1.47 -3.50 31.29
N ILE A 130 -1.75 -4.05 30.09
CA ILE A 130 -1.12 -5.31 29.69
C ILE A 130 -0.10 -5.17 28.56
N PHE A 131 -0.16 -4.09 27.76
CA PHE A 131 0.77 -3.89 26.66
C PHE A 131 1.47 -2.54 26.75
N ASN A 132 2.79 -2.56 26.76
CA ASN A 132 3.61 -1.36 26.62
C ASN A 132 3.57 -0.93 25.15
N ILE A 133 2.49 -0.25 24.75
CA ILE A 133 2.31 0.23 23.37
C ILE A 133 3.17 1.48 23.22
N PRO A 134 4.16 1.49 22.32
CA PRO A 134 4.95 2.67 22.07
C PRO A 134 4.09 3.79 21.48
N SER A 135 4.25 5.01 21.98
CA SER A 135 3.72 6.22 21.37
C SER A 135 4.82 6.99 20.68
N TYR A 136 4.45 7.73 19.64
CA TYR A 136 5.34 8.54 18.82
C TYR A 136 4.86 9.98 18.85
N ARG A 137 5.71 10.91 19.28
CA ARG A 137 5.41 12.34 19.14
C ARG A 137 5.63 12.75 17.70
N ILE A 138 4.58 13.10 17.01
CA ILE A 138 4.59 13.39 15.57
C ILE A 138 3.87 14.70 15.31
N LYS A 139 4.46 15.48 14.41
CA LYS A 139 3.86 16.67 13.83
C LYS A 139 3.32 16.32 12.44
N VAL A 140 2.02 16.44 12.26
CA VAL A 140 1.33 16.23 10.99
C VAL A 140 0.86 17.57 10.47
N THR A 141 1.18 17.88 9.22
CA THR A 141 0.65 19.06 8.52
C THR A 141 -0.12 18.58 7.30
N HIS A 142 -1.39 18.92 7.22
CA HIS A 142 -2.28 18.59 6.12
C HIS A 142 -3.26 19.73 5.87
N ASP A 143 -3.62 19.99 4.64
CA ASP A 143 -4.63 20.97 4.23
C ASP A 143 -4.48 22.37 4.88
N GLY A 144 -3.24 22.76 5.20
CA GLY A 144 -2.91 24.01 5.88
C GLY A 144 -3.03 23.99 7.41
N GLU A 145 -3.49 22.90 8.00
CA GLU A 145 -3.55 22.68 9.43
C GLU A 145 -2.34 21.90 9.93
N THR A 146 -1.97 22.10 11.19
CA THR A 146 -0.88 21.37 11.84
C THR A 146 -1.36 20.83 13.18
N ILE A 147 -1.17 19.52 13.38
CA ILE A 147 -1.44 18.82 14.61
C ILE A 147 -0.10 18.28 15.14
N GLU A 148 0.20 18.49 16.42
CA GLU A 148 1.33 17.87 17.09
C GLU A 148 0.83 17.19 18.35
N ASP A 149 0.95 15.85 18.38
CA ASP A 149 0.47 15.04 19.50
C ASP A 149 1.24 13.71 19.58
N GLU A 150 0.91 12.90 20.58
CA GLU A 150 1.39 11.52 20.71
C GLU A 150 0.44 10.54 20.03
N PHE A 151 0.97 9.79 19.06
CA PHE A 151 0.22 8.81 18.29
C PHE A 151 0.76 7.41 18.54
N ILE A 152 -0.11 6.43 18.67
CA ILE A 152 0.26 5.01 18.75
C ILE A 152 0.32 4.36 17.36
N TYR A 153 -0.35 4.92 16.38
CA TYR A 153 -0.28 4.53 14.97
C TYR A 153 -0.73 5.70 14.08
N GLY A 154 -0.34 5.64 12.82
CA GLY A 154 -0.86 6.50 11.78
C GLY A 154 -0.71 5.84 10.42
N MET A 155 -1.56 6.23 9.50
CA MET A 155 -1.51 5.76 8.11
C MET A 155 -1.95 6.85 7.16
N VAL A 156 -1.34 6.86 5.98
CA VAL A 156 -1.74 7.65 4.83
C VAL A 156 -2.02 6.66 3.71
N THR A 157 -3.22 6.69 3.15
CA THR A 157 -3.67 5.66 2.22
C THR A 157 -4.28 6.25 0.96
N ASN A 158 -4.15 5.51 -0.15
CA ASN A 158 -4.94 5.68 -1.35
C ASN A 158 -5.63 4.34 -1.65
N SER A 159 -6.51 3.89 -0.74
CA SER A 159 -7.12 2.57 -0.81
C SER A 159 -8.46 2.53 -0.08
N ARG A 160 -9.39 1.72 -0.58
CA ARG A 160 -10.69 1.47 0.04
C ARG A 160 -10.68 0.40 1.13
N SER A 161 -9.53 -0.27 1.29
CA SER A 161 -9.33 -1.27 2.35
C SER A 161 -7.87 -1.31 2.78
N VAL A 162 -7.64 -1.69 4.02
CA VAL A 162 -6.30 -1.92 4.59
C VAL A 162 -6.30 -3.24 5.31
N GLY A 163 -5.36 -4.13 4.95
CA GLY A 163 -5.24 -5.45 5.53
C GLY A 163 -6.49 -6.34 5.31
N GLY A 164 -7.24 -6.10 4.24
CA GLY A 164 -8.51 -6.77 3.94
C GLY A 164 -9.72 -6.19 4.68
N PHE A 165 -9.56 -5.13 5.48
CA PHE A 165 -10.65 -4.46 6.19
C PHE A 165 -11.14 -3.25 5.39
N LYS A 166 -12.43 -3.27 5.06
CA LYS A 166 -13.10 -2.18 4.37
C LYS A 166 -13.60 -1.13 5.37
N GLY A 167 -13.57 0.14 4.96
CA GLY A 167 -14.15 1.25 5.73
C GLY A 167 -13.26 1.80 6.85
N ILE A 168 -12.01 1.38 6.95
CA ILE A 168 -11.00 2.01 7.82
C ILE A 168 -10.51 3.31 7.20
N THR A 169 -10.36 3.32 5.89
CA THR A 169 -10.10 4.48 5.06
C THR A 169 -11.41 5.21 4.77
N GLY A 170 -11.37 6.44 4.35
CA GLY A 170 -12.55 7.24 4.02
C GLY A 170 -13.58 6.53 3.13
N LYS A 171 -14.82 7.05 3.11
CA LYS A 171 -15.90 6.48 2.28
C LYS A 171 -15.78 6.84 0.80
N ASN A 172 -15.07 7.91 0.50
CA ASN A 172 -15.01 8.54 -0.83
C ASN A 172 -13.59 8.58 -1.38
N VAL A 173 -12.87 7.47 -1.29
CA VAL A 173 -11.51 7.36 -1.85
C VAL A 173 -11.58 7.50 -3.37
N VAL A 174 -10.89 8.51 -3.90
CA VAL A 174 -10.70 8.76 -5.33
C VAL A 174 -9.20 8.63 -5.60
N PHE A 175 -8.83 7.77 -6.53
CA PHE A 175 -7.43 7.35 -6.71
C PHE A 175 -6.56 8.32 -7.51
N ASP A 176 -7.15 9.36 -8.12
CA ASP A 176 -6.52 10.27 -9.08
C ASP A 176 -6.92 11.73 -8.86
N ASP A 177 -7.24 12.13 -7.63
CA ASP A 177 -7.66 13.51 -7.28
C ASP A 177 -6.57 14.33 -6.55
N GLY A 178 -5.36 13.75 -6.41
CA GLY A 178 -4.23 14.37 -5.73
C GLY A 178 -4.33 14.36 -4.20
N LYS A 179 -5.19 13.51 -3.63
CA LYS A 179 -5.41 13.43 -2.18
C LYS A 179 -5.22 12.01 -1.67
N PHE A 180 -4.88 11.95 -0.39
CA PHE A 180 -4.78 10.71 0.39
C PHE A 180 -5.63 10.83 1.64
N GLU A 181 -6.10 9.72 2.15
CA GLU A 181 -6.77 9.62 3.45
C GLU A 181 -5.82 9.25 4.58
#